data_8bff36c4e72f051bfd200b3e88c5eedd
#
_entry.id   8bff36c4e72f051bfd200b3e88c5eedd
#
_cell.length_a   1.000
_cell.length_b   1.000
_cell.length_c   1.000
_cell.angle_alpha   90.00
_cell.angle_beta   90.00
_cell.angle_gamma   90.00
#
_symmetry.space_group_name_H-M   'P 1'
#
loop_
_entity.id
_entity.type
_entity.pdbx_description
1 polymer ?
#
loop_
_entity_poly.entity_id
_entity_poly.type
_entity_poly.pdbx_seq_one_letter_code
_entity_poly.pdbx_strand_id
1 'polypeptide(L)'
;MKKKIFLSPSNQDGNKYAYGNTNECEQCNRIADYARIALERCGFDVRKAPKGQNMSVTIGESNVWGADLHIAIHTNAITNSGTGSAVGTIVFVYNNDPENLKYAEPIYKNVQGAIPGGYDYGVRTDPRLAELNSTKAVAVYVEVDFHDNPTVAKYIVENVEKIGEAIARGVCEGYGVEYVPATCKTIYRIQVGAFKDKKYADAYLKKVKAAGFDNAFIVECEV
;
A
#
# COMPACT_ATOMS: atom_id res chain seq x y z
N MET A 1 19.61 10.98 -14.01
CA MET A 1 19.57 9.74 -13.19
C MET A 1 18.17 9.57 -12.65
N LYS A 2 17.67 8.34 -12.50
CA LYS A 2 16.39 8.07 -11.84
C LYS A 2 16.47 8.49 -10.37
N LYS A 3 15.40 9.05 -9.83
CA LYS A 3 15.26 9.33 -8.40
C LYS A 3 15.11 8.04 -7.62
N LYS A 4 15.80 7.94 -6.50
CA LYS A 4 15.88 6.76 -5.63
C LYS A 4 14.91 6.87 -4.47
N ILE A 5 13.94 5.99 -4.43
CA ILE A 5 12.92 5.94 -3.37
C ILE A 5 13.14 4.70 -2.50
N PHE A 6 13.33 4.89 -1.21
CA PHE A 6 13.46 3.80 -0.25
C PHE A 6 12.15 3.65 0.55
N LEU A 7 11.55 2.46 0.48
CA LEU A 7 10.34 2.13 1.23
C LEU A 7 10.69 1.32 2.47
N SER A 8 10.33 1.83 3.62
CA SER A 8 10.55 1.25 4.94
C SER A 8 9.20 0.86 5.57
N PRO A 9 8.64 -0.32 5.24
CA PRO A 9 7.42 -0.77 5.91
C PRO A 9 7.69 -1.18 7.35
N SER A 10 6.71 -0.93 8.22
CA SER A 10 6.77 -1.30 9.65
C SER A 10 7.22 -2.73 9.88
N ASN A 11 8.04 -2.92 10.89
CA ASN A 11 8.48 -4.24 11.36
C ASN A 11 7.74 -4.69 12.64
N GLN A 12 6.68 -3.98 13.03
CA GLN A 12 5.94 -4.22 14.28
C GLN A 12 4.93 -5.37 14.13
N ASP A 13 5.37 -6.60 14.31
CA ASP A 13 4.55 -7.81 14.19
C ASP A 13 3.66 -8.06 15.42
N GLY A 14 3.96 -7.43 16.55
CA GLY A 14 3.16 -7.44 17.77
C GLY A 14 1.89 -6.60 17.69
N ASN A 15 1.83 -5.62 16.80
CA ASN A 15 0.69 -4.70 16.64
C ASN A 15 -0.42 -5.38 15.83
N LYS A 16 -1.37 -5.99 16.54
CA LYS A 16 -2.46 -6.75 15.91
C LYS A 16 -3.55 -5.82 15.39
N TYR A 17 -4.05 -6.14 14.19
CA TYR A 17 -5.20 -5.47 13.62
C TYR A 17 -6.49 -5.94 14.28
N ALA A 18 -7.45 -5.03 14.40
CA ALA A 18 -8.80 -5.35 14.87
C ALA A 18 -9.61 -6.21 13.88
N TYR A 19 -9.07 -6.50 12.69
CA TYR A 19 -9.69 -7.32 11.65
C TYR A 19 -8.66 -8.17 10.89
N GLY A 20 -9.05 -9.38 10.48
CA GLY A 20 -8.31 -10.19 9.50
C GLY A 20 -7.19 -11.07 10.07
N ASN A 21 -7.09 -11.21 11.41
CA ASN A 21 -6.04 -12.02 12.07
C ASN A 21 -4.63 -11.74 11.52
N THR A 22 -4.32 -10.48 11.36
CA THR A 22 -3.07 -9.96 10.78
C THR A 22 -2.43 -8.91 11.71
N ASN A 23 -1.34 -8.29 11.28
CA ASN A 23 -0.61 -7.30 12.06
C ASN A 23 -0.06 -6.17 11.17
N GLU A 24 0.47 -5.13 11.82
CA GLU A 24 1.00 -3.95 11.17
C GLU A 24 2.15 -4.30 10.20
N CYS A 25 3.11 -5.11 10.63
CA CYS A 25 4.24 -5.54 9.80
C CYS A 25 3.76 -6.17 8.49
N GLU A 26 2.75 -7.04 8.55
CA GLU A 26 2.23 -7.72 7.36
C GLU A 26 1.54 -6.75 6.41
N GLN A 27 0.62 -5.91 6.91
CA GLN A 27 -0.16 -5.03 6.05
C GLN A 27 0.68 -3.89 5.48
N CYS A 28 1.58 -3.29 6.26
CA CYS A 28 2.50 -2.27 5.76
C CYS A 28 3.45 -2.82 4.69
N ASN A 29 3.90 -4.07 4.82
CA ASN A 29 4.69 -4.71 3.76
C ASN A 29 3.90 -4.92 2.47
N ARG A 30 2.63 -5.32 2.55
CA ARG A 30 1.74 -5.44 1.37
C ARG A 30 1.51 -4.08 0.70
N ILE A 31 1.25 -3.04 1.48
CA ILE A 31 1.11 -1.65 0.96
C ILE A 31 2.40 -1.23 0.26
N ALA A 32 3.56 -1.46 0.88
CA ALA A 32 4.86 -1.12 0.31
C ALA A 32 5.17 -1.88 -0.98
N ASP A 33 4.72 -3.14 -1.14
CA ASP A 33 4.87 -3.91 -2.37
C ASP A 33 4.11 -3.26 -3.53
N TYR A 34 2.86 -2.84 -3.32
CA TYR A 34 2.08 -2.12 -4.33
C TYR A 34 2.65 -0.72 -4.62
N ALA A 35 3.09 0.02 -3.59
CA ALA A 35 3.76 1.30 -3.78
C ALA A 35 5.04 1.16 -4.62
N ARG A 36 5.86 0.11 -4.37
CA ARG A 36 7.05 -0.20 -5.15
C ARG A 36 6.72 -0.41 -6.63
N ILE A 37 5.76 -1.30 -6.91
CA ILE A 37 5.34 -1.60 -8.29
C ILE A 37 4.86 -0.32 -9.00
N ALA A 38 4.08 0.51 -8.32
CA ALA A 38 3.56 1.76 -8.87
C ALA A 38 4.68 2.78 -9.15
N LEU A 39 5.62 2.95 -8.22
CA LEU A 39 6.76 3.85 -8.36
C LEU A 39 7.73 3.40 -9.46
N GLU A 40 8.03 2.10 -9.55
CA GLU A 40 8.85 1.53 -10.64
C GLU A 40 8.20 1.79 -12.01
N ARG A 41 6.86 1.64 -12.11
CA ARG A 41 6.06 1.94 -13.30
C ARG A 41 6.14 3.42 -13.68
N CYS A 42 6.22 4.32 -12.68
CA CYS A 42 6.41 5.77 -12.89
C CYS A 42 7.88 6.16 -13.15
N GLY A 43 8.80 5.21 -13.25
CA GLY A 43 10.18 5.45 -13.66
C GLY A 43 11.17 5.68 -12.54
N PHE A 44 10.80 5.55 -11.27
CA PHE A 44 11.70 5.64 -10.12
C PHE A 44 12.60 4.40 -9.99
N ASP A 45 13.75 4.56 -9.33
CA ASP A 45 14.58 3.47 -8.81
C ASP A 45 14.12 3.20 -7.37
N VAL A 46 13.60 2.00 -7.08
CA VAL A 46 12.94 1.73 -5.81
C VAL A 46 13.58 0.57 -5.08
N ARG A 47 13.87 0.77 -3.80
CA ARG A 47 14.20 -0.31 -2.86
C ARG A 47 13.19 -0.38 -1.75
N LYS A 48 12.88 -1.57 -1.32
CA LYS A 48 12.03 -1.84 -0.15
C LYS A 48 12.80 -2.67 0.86
N ALA A 49 12.75 -2.30 2.13
CA ALA A 49 13.30 -3.09 3.21
C ALA A 49 12.65 -4.49 3.27
N PRO A 50 13.40 -5.55 3.57
CA PRO A 50 12.86 -6.89 3.83
C PRO A 50 11.84 -6.86 4.97
N LYS A 51 10.79 -7.70 4.87
CA LYS A 51 9.77 -7.83 5.91
C LYS A 51 10.40 -8.18 7.26
N GLY A 52 10.06 -7.42 8.29
CA GLY A 52 10.54 -7.64 9.67
C GLY A 52 12.00 -7.22 9.92
N GLN A 53 12.65 -6.56 8.95
CA GLN A 53 14.01 -6.07 9.17
C GLN A 53 14.08 -5.06 10.30
N ASN A 54 15.17 -5.11 11.07
CA ASN A 54 15.40 -4.14 12.14
C ASN A 54 15.51 -2.72 11.57
N MET A 55 14.81 -1.75 12.19
CA MET A 55 14.73 -0.37 11.76
C MET A 55 16.11 0.30 11.59
N SER A 56 17.08 0.05 12.50
CA SER A 56 18.41 0.65 12.38
C SER A 56 19.18 0.13 11.16
N VAL A 57 18.98 -1.13 10.80
CA VAL A 57 19.55 -1.73 9.58
C VAL A 57 18.90 -1.10 8.34
N THR A 58 17.56 -0.97 8.36
CA THR A 58 16.79 -0.35 7.29
C THR A 58 17.23 1.09 7.00
N ILE A 59 17.37 1.91 8.05
CA ILE A 59 17.91 3.28 7.94
C ILE A 59 19.32 3.26 7.37
N GLY A 60 20.19 2.37 7.87
CA GLY A 60 21.55 2.20 7.38
C GLY A 60 21.61 1.88 5.89
N GLU A 61 20.79 0.95 5.41
CA GLU A 61 20.69 0.58 3.99
C GLU A 61 20.21 1.74 3.12
N SER A 62 19.18 2.48 3.55
CA SER A 62 18.68 3.68 2.88
C SER A 62 19.80 4.71 2.72
N ASN A 63 20.54 4.98 3.80
CA ASN A 63 21.64 5.94 3.83
C ASN A 63 22.83 5.52 2.93
N VAL A 64 23.20 4.23 2.95
CA VAL A 64 24.30 3.68 2.12
C VAL A 64 23.91 3.66 0.65
N TRP A 65 22.66 3.34 0.33
CA TRP A 65 22.19 3.35 -1.05
C TRP A 65 22.07 4.76 -1.62
N GLY A 66 22.03 5.77 -0.76
CA GLY A 66 21.85 7.16 -1.15
C GLY A 66 20.47 7.42 -1.72
N ALA A 67 19.44 7.07 -0.96
CA ALA A 67 18.06 7.40 -1.31
C ALA A 67 17.89 8.92 -1.47
N ASP A 68 17.04 9.35 -2.41
CA ASP A 68 16.59 10.75 -2.52
C ASP A 68 15.39 11.00 -1.59
N LEU A 69 14.54 9.99 -1.41
CA LEU A 69 13.38 10.02 -0.51
C LEU A 69 13.25 8.70 0.23
N HIS A 70 13.07 8.77 1.54
CA HIS A 70 12.78 7.64 2.42
C HIS A 70 11.33 7.73 2.93
N ILE A 71 10.56 6.65 2.76
CA ILE A 71 9.16 6.60 3.16
C ILE A 71 8.97 5.47 4.15
N ALA A 72 8.77 5.82 5.42
CA ALA A 72 8.32 4.89 6.44
C ALA A 72 6.80 4.69 6.31
N ILE A 73 6.34 3.46 6.29
CA ILE A 73 4.94 3.10 6.11
C ILE A 73 4.47 2.34 7.34
N HIS A 74 3.58 2.96 8.09
CA HIS A 74 3.03 2.48 9.35
C HIS A 74 1.52 2.57 9.38
N THR A 75 0.90 1.98 10.39
CA THR A 75 -0.49 2.20 10.76
C THR A 75 -0.61 2.43 12.26
N ASN A 76 -1.44 3.38 12.63
CA ASN A 76 -1.57 3.90 13.98
C ASN A 76 -2.51 3.05 14.87
N ALA A 77 -2.44 3.28 16.18
CA ALA A 77 -3.39 2.75 17.15
C ALA A 77 -3.49 3.71 18.36
N ILE A 78 -4.69 3.86 18.90
CA ILE A 78 -4.90 4.54 20.19
C ILE A 78 -4.87 3.52 21.33
N THR A 79 -5.32 2.30 21.07
CA THR A 79 -5.44 1.23 22.06
C THR A 79 -4.82 -0.05 21.55
N ASN A 80 -4.42 -0.93 22.45
CA ASN A 80 -3.98 -2.29 22.10
C ASN A 80 -5.14 -3.32 22.14
N SER A 81 -6.38 -2.85 22.33
CA SER A 81 -7.55 -3.71 22.55
C SER A 81 -8.33 -4.05 21.29
N GLY A 82 -8.01 -3.46 20.15
CA GLY A 82 -8.78 -3.64 18.91
C GLY A 82 -10.17 -3.01 18.94
N THR A 83 -10.39 -2.02 19.80
CA THR A 83 -11.67 -1.30 19.99
C THR A 83 -11.53 0.21 19.79
N GLY A 84 -10.50 0.64 19.08
CA GLY A 84 -10.26 2.04 18.77
C GLY A 84 -11.38 2.61 17.89
N SER A 85 -11.62 3.92 18.01
CA SER A 85 -12.63 4.65 17.23
C SER A 85 -12.04 5.74 16.35
N ALA A 86 -10.72 5.99 16.44
CA ALA A 86 -10.06 6.98 15.62
C ALA A 86 -10.03 6.57 14.15
N VAL A 87 -10.11 7.55 13.27
CA VAL A 87 -10.04 7.42 11.81
C VAL A 87 -9.30 8.61 11.23
N GLY A 88 -8.36 8.38 10.33
CA GLY A 88 -7.67 9.42 9.57
C GLY A 88 -6.17 9.19 9.43
N THR A 89 -5.64 9.60 8.31
CA THR A 89 -4.22 9.55 7.99
C THR A 89 -3.45 10.63 8.77
N ILE A 90 -2.24 10.31 9.20
CA ILE A 90 -1.27 11.28 9.73
C ILE A 90 0.04 11.09 8.97
N VAL A 91 0.67 12.18 8.57
CA VAL A 91 2.02 12.12 8.01
C VAL A 91 2.95 12.93 8.88
N PHE A 92 4.09 12.34 9.25
CA PHE A 92 5.11 13.05 10.02
C PHE A 92 6.34 13.36 9.19
N VAL A 93 6.93 14.49 9.49
CA VAL A 93 8.23 14.96 8.97
C VAL A 93 9.12 15.38 10.12
N TYR A 94 10.43 15.47 9.86
CA TYR A 94 11.39 15.93 10.88
C TYR A 94 11.11 17.37 11.32
N ASN A 95 10.87 18.26 10.35
CA ASN A 95 10.55 19.67 10.54
C ASN A 95 9.70 20.18 9.38
N ASN A 96 9.18 21.41 9.47
CA ASN A 96 8.34 22.04 8.45
C ASN A 96 9.14 22.73 7.32
N ASP A 97 10.36 22.28 7.01
CA ASP A 97 11.09 22.80 5.88
C ASP A 97 10.35 22.54 4.57
N PRO A 98 10.37 23.48 3.61
CA PRO A 98 9.69 23.31 2.33
C PRO A 98 10.08 22.03 1.58
N GLU A 99 11.34 21.57 1.76
CA GLU A 99 11.81 20.34 1.12
C GLU A 99 11.12 19.09 1.71
N ASN A 100 10.83 19.05 3.01
CA ASN A 100 10.07 17.97 3.65
C ASN A 100 8.60 18.02 3.24
N LEU A 101 7.99 19.20 3.29
CA LEU A 101 6.57 19.41 3.00
C LEU A 101 6.25 19.11 1.53
N LYS A 102 7.19 19.37 0.62
CA LYS A 102 7.07 19.09 -0.81
C LYS A 102 6.62 17.67 -1.13
N TYR A 103 7.06 16.69 -0.34
CA TYR A 103 6.68 15.28 -0.50
C TYR A 103 5.58 14.84 0.47
N ALA A 104 5.63 15.34 1.70
CA ALA A 104 4.70 14.94 2.74
C ALA A 104 3.24 15.36 2.46
N GLU A 105 3.03 16.60 1.99
CA GLU A 105 1.68 17.10 1.72
C GLU A 105 0.97 16.33 0.58
N PRO A 106 1.60 16.08 -0.60
CA PRO A 106 0.96 15.27 -1.62
C PRO A 106 0.73 13.83 -1.18
N ILE A 107 1.69 13.22 -0.46
CA ILE A 107 1.51 11.86 0.07
C ILE A 107 0.32 11.83 1.03
N TYR A 108 0.25 12.77 1.99
CA TYR A 108 -0.87 12.89 2.91
C TYR A 108 -2.20 12.99 2.16
N LYS A 109 -2.32 13.96 1.25
CA LYS A 109 -3.55 14.22 0.48
C LYS A 109 -4.04 12.98 -0.28
N ASN A 110 -3.13 12.28 -0.94
CA ASN A 110 -3.48 11.10 -1.73
C ASN A 110 -3.87 9.90 -0.84
N VAL A 111 -3.14 9.65 0.25
CA VAL A 111 -3.45 8.54 1.17
C VAL A 111 -4.77 8.81 1.90
N GLN A 112 -4.97 10.02 2.45
CA GLN A 112 -6.22 10.42 3.09
C GLN A 112 -7.40 10.32 2.12
N GLY A 113 -7.24 10.73 0.87
CA GLY A 113 -8.27 10.61 -0.17
C GLY A 113 -8.56 9.18 -0.62
N ALA A 114 -7.65 8.25 -0.39
CA ALA A 114 -7.84 6.84 -0.70
C ALA A 114 -8.68 6.10 0.35
N ILE A 115 -8.77 6.61 1.56
CA ILE A 115 -9.48 5.99 2.69
C ILE A 115 -10.76 6.78 2.97
N PRO A 116 -11.94 6.16 3.00
CA PRO A 116 -13.20 6.86 3.22
C PRO A 116 -13.34 7.33 4.67
N GLY A 117 -13.75 8.57 4.83
CA GLY A 117 -13.95 9.19 6.14
C GLY A 117 -12.63 9.60 6.79
N GLY A 118 -12.72 10.02 8.02
CA GLY A 118 -11.55 10.33 8.81
C GLY A 118 -11.39 11.80 9.12
N TYR A 119 -10.72 12.02 10.26
CA TYR A 119 -10.35 13.35 10.69
C TYR A 119 -9.14 13.84 9.89
N ASP A 120 -9.11 15.12 9.57
CA ASP A 120 -7.99 15.77 8.89
C ASP A 120 -6.87 16.06 9.91
N TYR A 121 -5.99 15.09 10.11
CA TYR A 121 -4.84 15.27 10.99
C TYR A 121 -3.70 16.04 10.34
N GLY A 122 -3.61 16.04 9.03
CA GLY A 122 -2.59 16.77 8.26
C GLY A 122 -1.18 16.22 8.37
N VAL A 123 -0.23 17.03 7.91
CA VAL A 123 1.19 16.81 8.10
C VAL A 123 1.63 17.43 9.42
N ARG A 124 2.41 16.69 10.20
CA ARG A 124 2.91 17.07 11.53
C ARG A 124 4.41 16.88 11.65
N THR A 125 5.03 17.48 12.64
CA THR A 125 6.44 17.27 12.94
C THR A 125 6.61 16.35 14.15
N ASP A 126 7.50 15.36 14.03
CA ASP A 126 8.01 14.61 15.18
C ASP A 126 9.49 14.24 14.99
N PRO A 127 10.42 15.09 15.45
CA PRO A 127 11.84 14.86 15.31
C PRO A 127 12.37 13.70 16.18
N ARG A 128 11.53 13.06 17.00
CA ARG A 128 11.93 11.92 17.83
C ARG A 128 11.87 10.59 17.07
N LEU A 129 11.11 10.54 15.96
CA LEU A 129 11.03 9.34 15.14
C LEU A 129 12.37 9.06 14.46
N ALA A 130 12.96 7.90 14.73
CA ALA A 130 14.30 7.55 14.29
C ALA A 130 14.42 7.55 12.74
N GLU A 131 13.40 7.12 12.05
CA GLU A 131 13.38 7.12 10.57
C GLU A 131 13.37 8.53 9.98
N LEU A 132 12.94 9.54 10.74
CA LEU A 132 13.00 10.94 10.33
C LEU A 132 14.33 11.60 10.71
N ASN A 133 14.88 11.30 11.89
CA ASN A 133 16.06 12.00 12.40
C ASN A 133 17.41 11.36 12.03
N SER A 134 17.40 10.06 11.70
CA SER A 134 18.63 9.31 11.42
C SER A 134 18.79 8.96 9.92
N THR A 135 17.83 9.33 9.09
CA THR A 135 17.88 9.18 7.63
C THR A 135 18.51 10.41 6.98
N LYS A 136 19.43 10.20 6.03
CA LYS A 136 20.11 11.28 5.28
C LYS A 136 19.25 11.87 4.16
N ALA A 137 18.38 11.06 3.57
CA ALA A 137 17.40 11.49 2.59
C ALA A 137 16.34 12.38 3.23
N VAL A 138 15.57 13.11 2.41
CA VAL A 138 14.26 13.59 2.86
C VAL A 138 13.45 12.39 3.33
N ALA A 139 12.89 12.47 4.52
CA ALA A 139 12.15 11.35 5.10
C ALA A 139 10.71 11.75 5.44
N VAL A 140 9.78 10.87 5.07
CA VAL A 140 8.34 11.00 5.32
C VAL A 140 7.87 9.75 6.05
N TYR A 141 7.18 9.93 7.16
CA TYR A 141 6.63 8.84 7.96
C TYR A 141 5.11 8.87 7.87
N VAL A 142 4.53 7.83 7.28
CA VAL A 142 3.10 7.74 6.95
C VAL A 142 2.41 6.81 7.92
N GLU A 143 1.54 7.36 8.75
CA GLU A 143 0.52 6.61 9.49
C GLU A 143 -0.73 6.55 8.61
N VAL A 144 -0.91 5.42 7.93
CA VAL A 144 -1.96 5.25 6.93
C VAL A 144 -3.35 5.51 7.52
N ASP A 145 -3.67 4.86 8.64
CA ASP A 145 -4.87 5.05 9.45
C ASP A 145 -4.79 4.17 10.71
N PHE A 146 -5.83 4.09 11.53
CA PHE A 146 -5.84 3.41 12.82
C PHE A 146 -6.26 1.94 12.71
N HIS A 147 -5.30 1.02 12.85
CA HIS A 147 -5.54 -0.43 12.73
C HIS A 147 -6.27 -1.05 13.92
N ASP A 148 -6.40 -0.34 15.05
CA ASP A 148 -7.19 -0.76 16.22
C ASP A 148 -8.69 -0.44 16.08
N ASN A 149 -9.10 0.30 15.05
CA ASN A 149 -10.49 0.48 14.67
C ASN A 149 -10.91 -0.67 13.71
N PRO A 150 -11.92 -1.51 14.05
CA PRO A 150 -12.29 -2.67 13.24
C PRO A 150 -12.71 -2.32 11.80
N THR A 151 -13.42 -1.20 11.62
CA THR A 151 -13.88 -0.76 10.29
C THR A 151 -12.69 -0.32 9.43
N VAL A 152 -11.76 0.44 10.01
CA VAL A 152 -10.56 0.91 9.34
C VAL A 152 -9.61 -0.26 9.05
N ALA A 153 -9.38 -1.14 10.02
CA ALA A 153 -8.56 -2.33 9.85
C ALA A 153 -9.05 -3.19 8.68
N LYS A 154 -10.38 -3.41 8.61
CA LYS A 154 -11.00 -4.11 7.47
C LYS A 154 -10.73 -3.40 6.16
N TYR A 155 -10.93 -2.09 6.12
CA TYR A 155 -10.69 -1.31 4.90
C TYR A 155 -9.24 -1.42 4.44
N ILE A 156 -8.26 -1.26 5.35
CA ILE A 156 -6.83 -1.36 5.00
C ILE A 156 -6.52 -2.74 4.42
N VAL A 157 -6.94 -3.82 5.10
CA VAL A 157 -6.68 -5.21 4.66
C VAL A 157 -7.22 -5.49 3.24
N GLU A 158 -8.39 -4.96 2.93
CA GLU A 158 -9.07 -5.15 1.65
C GLU A 158 -8.59 -4.20 0.55
N ASN A 159 -7.87 -3.10 0.88
CA ASN A 159 -7.51 -2.04 -0.06
C ASN A 159 -6.01 -1.69 -0.08
N VAL A 160 -5.12 -2.62 0.27
CA VAL A 160 -3.66 -2.38 0.31
C VAL A 160 -3.10 -1.88 -1.03
N GLU A 161 -3.63 -2.36 -2.16
CA GLU A 161 -3.25 -1.90 -3.50
C GLU A 161 -3.60 -0.43 -3.70
N LYS A 162 -4.84 -0.05 -3.40
CA LYS A 162 -5.31 1.34 -3.52
C LYS A 162 -4.49 2.31 -2.67
N ILE A 163 -4.10 1.87 -1.46
CA ILE A 163 -3.28 2.67 -0.54
C ILE A 163 -1.84 2.80 -1.07
N GLY A 164 -1.25 1.70 -1.56
CA GLY A 164 0.08 1.72 -2.17
C GLY A 164 0.15 2.61 -3.42
N GLU A 165 -0.86 2.55 -4.28
CA GLU A 165 -1.00 3.44 -5.44
C GLU A 165 -1.15 4.92 -5.02
N ALA A 166 -1.85 5.19 -3.91
CA ALA A 166 -2.00 6.54 -3.38
C ALA A 166 -0.67 7.12 -2.88
N ILE A 167 0.15 6.33 -2.19
CA ILE A 167 1.52 6.74 -1.79
C ILE A 167 2.34 7.07 -3.04
N ALA A 168 2.33 6.20 -4.06
CA ALA A 168 3.07 6.43 -5.29
C ALA A 168 2.61 7.68 -6.03
N ARG A 169 1.31 7.96 -6.08
CA ARG A 169 0.75 9.18 -6.66
C ARG A 169 1.26 10.42 -5.95
N GLY A 170 1.25 10.43 -4.61
CA GLY A 170 1.78 11.55 -3.83
C GLY A 170 3.28 11.77 -4.07
N VAL A 171 4.07 10.71 -4.22
CA VAL A 171 5.49 10.81 -4.59
C VAL A 171 5.66 11.43 -5.98
N CYS A 172 4.88 10.97 -6.96
CA CYS A 172 4.90 11.54 -8.32
C CYS A 172 4.59 13.04 -8.30
N GLU A 173 3.55 13.46 -7.57
CA GLU A 173 3.20 14.88 -7.41
C GLU A 173 4.35 15.68 -6.78
N GLY A 174 4.99 15.16 -5.71
CA GLY A 174 6.13 15.81 -5.05
C GLY A 174 7.34 15.99 -5.96
N TYR A 175 7.58 15.07 -6.89
CA TYR A 175 8.65 15.18 -7.88
C TYR A 175 8.24 15.88 -9.18
N GLY A 176 6.96 16.19 -9.38
CA GLY A 176 6.45 16.73 -10.65
C GLY A 176 6.54 15.72 -11.80
N VAL A 177 6.46 14.42 -11.48
CA VAL A 177 6.46 13.32 -12.45
C VAL A 177 5.02 12.90 -12.71
N GLU A 178 4.69 12.62 -13.97
CA GLU A 178 3.37 12.10 -14.31
C GLU A 178 3.14 10.72 -13.67
N TYR A 179 2.03 10.58 -12.96
CA TYR A 179 1.64 9.30 -12.41
C TYR A 179 1.08 8.38 -13.50
N VAL A 180 1.67 7.22 -13.65
CA VAL A 180 1.23 6.17 -14.58
C VAL A 180 0.33 5.19 -13.82
N PRO A 181 -0.99 5.15 -14.07
CA PRO A 181 -1.88 4.22 -13.39
C PRO A 181 -1.58 2.76 -13.75
N ALA A 182 -1.97 1.83 -12.88
CA ALA A 182 -1.99 0.42 -13.24
C ALA A 182 -2.90 0.25 -14.46
N THR A 183 -2.36 -0.32 -15.53
CA THR A 183 -3.20 -0.69 -16.66
C THR A 183 -4.12 -1.81 -16.20
N CYS A 184 -5.42 -1.53 -16.18
CA CYS A 184 -6.41 -2.58 -16.01
C CYS A 184 -6.18 -3.59 -17.15
N LYS A 185 -5.70 -4.79 -16.83
CA LYS A 185 -5.66 -5.86 -17.84
C LYS A 185 -7.12 -6.20 -18.14
N THR A 186 -7.64 -5.61 -19.19
CA THR A 186 -8.97 -5.96 -19.67
C THR A 186 -8.93 -7.43 -20.09
N ILE A 187 -9.62 -8.26 -19.34
CA ILE A 187 -9.78 -9.67 -19.68
C ILE A 187 -11.09 -9.78 -20.46
N TYR A 188 -10.98 -10.17 -21.71
CA TYR A 188 -12.16 -10.52 -22.51
C TYR A 188 -12.47 -12.00 -22.26
N ARG A 189 -13.66 -12.27 -21.73
CA ARG A 189 -14.18 -13.63 -21.58
C ARG A 189 -15.16 -13.93 -22.69
N ILE A 190 -14.98 -15.05 -23.38
CA ILE A 190 -15.93 -15.56 -24.35
C ILE A 190 -16.76 -16.62 -23.63
N GLN A 191 -18.08 -16.36 -23.49
CA GLN A 191 -19.01 -17.33 -22.95
C GLN A 191 -19.50 -18.24 -24.07
N VAL A 192 -19.23 -19.53 -23.95
CA VAL A 192 -19.60 -20.54 -24.97
C VAL A 192 -20.84 -21.35 -24.61
N GLY A 193 -21.46 -21.11 -23.43
CA GLY A 193 -22.69 -21.75 -22.99
C GLY A 193 -23.14 -21.27 -21.63
N ALA A 194 -24.44 -21.47 -21.32
CA ALA A 194 -25.03 -21.26 -20.01
C ALA A 194 -26.02 -22.40 -19.73
N PHE A 195 -25.93 -23.04 -18.58
CA PHE A 195 -26.71 -24.21 -18.21
C PHE A 195 -27.26 -24.03 -16.80
N LYS A 196 -28.52 -24.40 -16.58
CA LYS A 196 -29.15 -24.41 -15.25
C LYS A 196 -28.69 -25.59 -14.40
N ASP A 197 -28.28 -26.67 -15.02
CA ASP A 197 -27.85 -27.90 -14.37
C ASP A 197 -26.34 -28.12 -14.58
N LYS A 198 -25.61 -28.26 -13.48
CA LYS A 198 -24.16 -28.48 -13.47
C LYS A 198 -23.72 -29.69 -14.34
N LYS A 199 -24.53 -30.74 -14.34
CA LYS A 199 -24.24 -31.96 -15.13
C LYS A 199 -24.08 -31.66 -16.62
N TYR A 200 -24.94 -30.78 -17.17
CA TYR A 200 -24.85 -30.40 -18.57
C TYR A 200 -23.70 -29.44 -18.84
N ALA A 201 -23.37 -28.55 -17.88
CA ALA A 201 -22.19 -27.71 -17.95
C ALA A 201 -20.90 -28.54 -17.98
N ASP A 202 -20.77 -29.55 -17.09
CA ASP A 202 -19.61 -30.44 -17.04
C ASP A 202 -19.46 -31.27 -18.32
N ALA A 203 -20.56 -31.76 -18.87
CA ALA A 203 -20.56 -32.51 -20.14
C ALA A 203 -20.13 -31.60 -21.33
N TYR A 204 -20.57 -30.36 -21.33
CA TYR A 204 -20.19 -29.39 -22.36
C TYR A 204 -18.76 -28.94 -22.23
N LEU A 205 -18.25 -28.70 -21.01
CA LEU A 205 -16.85 -28.38 -20.74
C LEU A 205 -15.90 -29.43 -21.34
N LYS A 206 -16.22 -30.72 -21.23
CA LYS A 206 -15.45 -31.82 -21.86
C LYS A 206 -15.36 -31.65 -23.37
N LYS A 207 -16.45 -31.27 -24.05
CA LYS A 207 -16.46 -31.01 -25.49
C LYS A 207 -15.62 -29.81 -25.89
N VAL A 208 -15.71 -28.73 -25.09
CA VAL A 208 -14.91 -27.50 -25.30
C VAL A 208 -13.42 -27.79 -25.16
N LYS A 209 -13.02 -28.55 -24.13
CA LYS A 209 -11.61 -29.00 -23.97
C LYS A 209 -11.15 -29.89 -25.10
N ALA A 210 -11.97 -30.85 -25.54
CA ALA A 210 -11.65 -31.73 -26.66
C ALA A 210 -11.50 -30.97 -27.99
N ALA A 211 -12.09 -29.78 -28.10
CA ALA A 211 -11.92 -28.89 -29.24
C ALA A 211 -10.66 -27.99 -29.16
N GLY A 212 -9.76 -28.24 -28.21
CA GLY A 212 -8.46 -27.55 -28.07
C GLY A 212 -8.44 -26.36 -27.09
N PHE A 213 -9.50 -26.15 -26.29
CA PHE A 213 -9.56 -25.11 -25.26
C PHE A 213 -9.25 -25.66 -23.89
N ASP A 214 -8.03 -26.12 -23.67
CA ASP A 214 -7.61 -26.85 -22.43
C ASP A 214 -7.81 -26.02 -21.14
N ASN A 215 -7.71 -24.70 -21.23
CA ASN A 215 -7.88 -23.76 -20.10
C ASN A 215 -9.35 -23.37 -19.84
N ALA A 216 -10.32 -23.99 -20.53
CA ALA A 216 -11.73 -23.73 -20.28
C ALA A 216 -12.15 -24.21 -18.88
N PHE A 217 -13.00 -23.46 -18.20
CA PHE A 217 -13.54 -23.77 -16.88
C PHE A 217 -14.99 -23.27 -16.73
N ILE A 218 -15.69 -23.79 -15.74
CA ILE A 218 -17.04 -23.37 -15.37
C ILE A 218 -16.96 -22.24 -14.34
N VAL A 219 -17.76 -21.19 -14.52
CA VAL A 219 -18.03 -20.17 -13.53
C VAL A 219 -19.47 -20.33 -13.06
N GLU A 220 -19.69 -20.53 -11.77
CA GLU A 220 -21.02 -20.53 -11.18
C GLU A 220 -21.46 -19.10 -10.92
N CYS A 221 -22.64 -18.72 -11.41
CA CYS A 221 -23.24 -17.41 -11.21
C CYS A 221 -24.64 -17.59 -10.65
N GLU A 222 -24.97 -16.87 -9.59
CA GLU A 222 -26.36 -16.73 -9.13
C GLU A 222 -27.08 -15.79 -10.11
N VAL A 223 -28.33 -16.16 -10.51
CA VAL A 223 -29.16 -15.42 -11.46
C VAL A 223 -30.43 -14.97 -10.77
#